data_bd84f3ff2ca9f13d6784bd1146a69486
#
_entry.id   bd84f3ff2ca9f13d6784bd1146a69486
#
_cell.length_a   1.000
_cell.length_b   1.000
_cell.length_c   1.000
_cell.angle_alpha   90.00
_cell.angle_beta   90.00
_cell.angle_gamma   90.00
#
_symmetry.space_group_name_H-M   'P 1'
#
loop_
_entity.id
_entity.type
_entity.pdbx_description
1 polymer ?
#
loop_
_entity_poly.entity_id
_entity_poly.type
_entity_poly.pdbx_seq_one_letter_code
_entity_poly.pdbx_strand_id
1 'polypeptide(L)'
;MQAKRFAASWSLAAGVVATLALTMMLAAKSTAQIIDNPQRVAFQISTGSTTGTYFPVGAMLAQLLSHPPGVGRCETANICGPSGLIVSTRASQGSVANLLAVNSGMVTSGIAQADVVAAAVAGQGPFRKTGAIKQLRVIANLYGEDLHLIAAKKSKIKSVADLRGKRVSLSTEGSGTNVTARAVLAAYRIADKSIVPNYDSSDKAVDLLQTGKLDAVFFVGGTPVNLLQPLLDEDVAVLIPITGDGLKRLLAKEPTLTAHTIAKGTYGNVPAVDTVSVDALWITDASEPDNLIYGILKALYNPANRGVLQSGRLGSHFLDLASGAKDATTPLHSGALRFFTEAGIVKPAQKAALPASNAIRKS
;
A
#
# COMPACT_ATOMS: atom_id res chain seq x y z
N MET A 1 -3.25 -62.95 72.68
CA MET A 1 -2.29 -62.11 71.94
C MET A 1 -2.60 -61.97 70.45
N GLN A 2 -3.87 -61.95 70.05
CA GLN A 2 -4.22 -61.85 68.61
C GLN A 2 -5.10 -60.61 68.19
N ALA A 3 -5.53 -59.77 69.14
CA ALA A 3 -6.42 -58.64 68.86
C ALA A 3 -5.71 -57.32 68.49
N LYS A 4 -4.38 -57.19 68.59
CA LYS A 4 -3.63 -55.95 68.31
C LYS A 4 -3.01 -55.86 66.90
N ARG A 5 -3.07 -56.95 66.09
CA ARG A 5 -2.51 -56.93 64.71
C ARG A 5 -3.51 -56.55 63.62
N PHE A 6 -4.82 -56.56 63.91
CA PHE A 6 -5.87 -56.20 62.91
C PHE A 6 -6.16 -54.72 62.86
N ALA A 7 -5.87 -53.92 63.86
CA ALA A 7 -6.15 -52.47 63.86
C ALA A 7 -5.09 -51.63 63.10
N ALA A 8 -3.87 -52.14 62.93
CA ALA A 8 -2.79 -51.41 62.25
C ALA A 8 -2.87 -51.51 60.73
N SER A 9 -3.55 -52.50 60.16
CA SER A 9 -3.66 -52.66 58.68
C SER A 9 -4.78 -51.80 58.09
N TRP A 10 -5.79 -51.44 58.88
CA TRP A 10 -6.86 -50.58 58.38
C TRP A 10 -6.51 -49.09 58.36
N SER A 11 -5.65 -48.63 59.25
CA SER A 11 -5.17 -47.25 59.26
C SER A 11 -4.20 -46.92 58.12
N LEU A 12 -3.40 -47.89 57.66
CA LEU A 12 -2.50 -47.73 56.53
C LEU A 12 -3.27 -47.72 55.19
N ALA A 13 -4.34 -48.51 55.02
CA ALA A 13 -5.16 -48.54 53.83
C ALA A 13 -5.99 -47.22 53.64
N ALA A 14 -6.49 -46.67 54.76
CA ALA A 14 -7.25 -45.39 54.70
C ALA A 14 -6.34 -44.21 54.41
N GLY A 15 -5.10 -44.20 54.85
CA GLY A 15 -4.12 -43.13 54.52
C GLY A 15 -3.68 -43.14 53.08
N VAL A 16 -3.51 -44.31 52.47
CA VAL A 16 -3.11 -44.40 51.03
C VAL A 16 -4.25 -43.99 50.09
N VAL A 17 -5.50 -44.33 50.41
CA VAL A 17 -6.67 -43.95 49.63
C VAL A 17 -6.90 -42.43 49.69
N ALA A 18 -6.71 -41.82 50.89
CA ALA A 18 -6.87 -40.36 51.05
C ALA A 18 -5.76 -39.57 50.31
N THR A 19 -4.52 -40.06 50.30
CA THR A 19 -3.42 -39.41 49.52
C THR A 19 -3.59 -39.58 48.01
N LEU A 20 -4.09 -40.71 47.51
CA LEU A 20 -4.39 -40.93 46.11
C LEU A 20 -5.57 -40.03 45.63
N ALA A 21 -6.61 -39.89 46.46
CA ALA A 21 -7.74 -39.01 46.14
C ALA A 21 -7.33 -37.52 46.10
N LEU A 22 -6.42 -37.08 47.00
CA LEU A 22 -5.93 -35.71 47.05
C LEU A 22 -4.99 -35.39 45.85
N THR A 23 -4.18 -36.37 45.43
CA THR A 23 -3.34 -36.21 44.23
C THR A 23 -4.16 -36.21 42.94
N MET A 24 -5.24 -36.98 42.83
CA MET A 24 -6.17 -36.92 41.71
C MET A 24 -6.98 -35.59 41.65
N MET A 25 -7.35 -35.01 42.80
CA MET A 25 -8.00 -33.71 42.82
C MET A 25 -7.06 -32.54 42.46
N LEU A 26 -5.78 -32.64 42.74
CA LEU A 26 -4.78 -31.66 42.32
C LEU A 26 -4.41 -31.80 40.83
N ALA A 27 -4.44 -33.02 40.28
CA ALA A 27 -4.24 -33.27 38.86
C ALA A 27 -5.42 -32.80 38.00
N ALA A 28 -6.66 -32.82 38.53
CA ALA A 28 -7.84 -32.35 37.80
C ALA A 28 -7.96 -30.82 37.66
N LYS A 29 -7.16 -30.04 38.40
CA LYS A 29 -7.08 -28.56 38.24
C LYS A 29 -6.00 -28.09 37.26
N SER A 30 -5.23 -28.99 36.70
CA SER A 30 -4.30 -28.74 35.57
C SER A 30 -4.96 -29.03 34.22
N THR A 31 -6.28 -28.92 34.10
CA THR A 31 -6.89 -28.80 32.79
C THR A 31 -6.42 -27.48 32.21
N ALA A 32 -5.45 -27.63 31.33
CA ALA A 32 -4.95 -26.68 30.38
C ALA A 32 -5.92 -25.51 30.21
N GLN A 33 -5.51 -24.32 30.63
CA GLN A 33 -5.85 -23.16 29.86
C GLN A 33 -5.37 -23.51 28.45
N ILE A 34 -6.27 -23.98 27.60
CA ILE A 34 -6.14 -23.82 26.16
C ILE A 34 -6.06 -22.31 26.04
N ILE A 35 -4.84 -21.78 26.03
CA ILE A 35 -4.58 -20.44 25.56
C ILE A 35 -5.14 -20.54 24.15
N ASP A 36 -6.31 -19.95 23.95
CA ASP A 36 -6.88 -19.69 22.66
C ASP A 36 -5.85 -18.76 21.99
N ASN A 37 -4.82 -19.41 21.41
CA ASN A 37 -3.74 -18.68 20.74
C ASN A 37 -4.35 -18.27 19.41
N PRO A 38 -4.81 -17.02 19.27
CA PRO A 38 -5.45 -16.58 18.05
C PRO A 38 -4.48 -16.87 16.91
N GLN A 39 -4.95 -17.61 15.91
CA GLN A 39 -4.15 -18.00 14.77
C GLN A 39 -3.50 -16.74 14.20
N ARG A 40 -2.16 -16.69 14.21
CA ARG A 40 -1.44 -15.53 13.70
C ARG A 40 -1.60 -15.46 12.19
N VAL A 41 -2.08 -14.33 11.71
CA VAL A 41 -2.25 -14.04 10.29
C VAL A 41 -1.17 -13.05 9.89
N ALA A 42 -0.20 -13.50 9.09
CA ALA A 42 0.81 -12.62 8.52
C ALA A 42 0.24 -11.87 7.32
N PHE A 43 0.40 -10.54 7.29
CA PHE A 43 -0.02 -9.68 6.20
C PHE A 43 1.12 -8.75 5.82
N GLN A 44 1.75 -8.98 4.67
CA GLN A 44 2.92 -8.23 4.25
C GLN A 44 2.54 -7.19 3.20
N ILE A 45 3.02 -5.95 3.38
CA ILE A 45 2.85 -4.83 2.45
C ILE A 45 4.18 -4.56 1.74
N SER A 46 4.25 -4.83 0.45
CA SER A 46 5.37 -4.39 -0.40
C SER A 46 5.23 -2.91 -0.71
N THR A 47 6.30 -2.14 -0.54
CA THR A 47 6.27 -0.67 -0.54
C THR A 47 7.17 -0.10 -1.64
N GLY A 48 8.20 0.64 -1.29
CA GLY A 48 9.19 1.24 -2.19
C GLY A 48 10.53 1.37 -1.48
N SER A 49 11.37 2.28 -1.96
CA SER A 49 12.59 2.70 -1.26
C SER A 49 12.23 3.25 0.13
N THR A 50 13.09 3.04 1.12
CA THR A 50 12.92 3.56 2.48
C THR A 50 12.93 5.08 2.55
N THR A 51 13.50 5.74 1.55
CA THR A 51 13.53 7.20 1.40
C THR A 51 12.34 7.77 0.61
N GLY A 52 11.52 6.89 0.00
CA GLY A 52 10.31 7.25 -0.73
C GLY A 52 9.08 7.36 0.16
N THR A 53 7.91 7.58 -0.45
CA THR A 53 6.64 7.78 0.27
C THR A 53 5.99 6.46 0.71
N TYR A 54 6.09 5.40 -0.08
CA TYR A 54 5.41 4.12 0.20
C TYR A 54 5.87 3.44 1.48
N PHE A 55 7.19 3.46 1.77
CA PHE A 55 7.71 2.75 2.93
C PHE A 55 7.20 3.34 4.26
N PRO A 56 7.32 4.66 4.54
CA PRO A 56 6.77 5.24 5.77
C PRO A 56 5.24 5.09 5.87
N VAL A 57 4.52 5.15 4.74
CA VAL A 57 3.07 4.87 4.72
C VAL A 57 2.78 3.43 5.12
N GLY A 58 3.45 2.46 4.50
CA GLY A 58 3.30 1.05 4.85
C GLY A 58 3.65 0.77 6.33
N ALA A 59 4.73 1.38 6.84
CA ALA A 59 5.13 1.25 8.24
C ALA A 59 4.05 1.77 9.21
N MET A 60 3.44 2.91 8.89
CA MET A 60 2.33 3.46 9.66
C MET A 60 1.10 2.54 9.62
N LEU A 61 0.74 2.02 8.44
CA LEU A 61 -0.33 1.03 8.29
C LEU A 61 -0.04 -0.22 9.12
N ALA A 62 1.20 -0.74 9.08
CA ALA A 62 1.61 -1.91 9.83
C ALA A 62 1.47 -1.68 11.35
N GLN A 63 1.90 -0.53 11.85
CA GLN A 63 1.79 -0.16 13.25
C GLN A 63 0.33 0.00 13.70
N LEU A 64 -0.51 0.60 12.86
CA LEU A 64 -1.90 0.89 13.17
C LEU A 64 -2.75 -0.39 13.16
N LEU A 65 -2.52 -1.28 12.18
CA LEU A 65 -3.39 -2.43 11.89
C LEU A 65 -2.99 -3.70 12.63
N SER A 66 -1.72 -3.85 13.04
CA SER A 66 -1.28 -5.07 13.75
C SER A 66 -2.04 -5.24 15.05
N HIS A 67 -2.50 -6.48 15.31
CA HIS A 67 -3.25 -6.90 16.49
C HIS A 67 -2.63 -8.15 17.13
N PRO A 68 -1.36 -8.09 17.57
CA PRO A 68 -0.76 -9.20 18.27
C PRO A 68 -1.44 -9.39 19.64
N PRO A 69 -1.45 -10.61 20.19
CA PRO A 69 -2.01 -10.88 21.51
C PRO A 69 -1.38 -9.99 22.61
N GLY A 70 -2.20 -9.50 23.55
CA GLY A 70 -1.75 -8.75 24.73
C GLY A 70 -1.50 -7.26 24.48
N VAL A 71 -1.89 -6.72 23.35
CA VAL A 71 -1.81 -5.27 23.08
C VAL A 71 -3.07 -4.56 23.55
N GLY A 72 -3.01 -3.87 24.69
CA GLY A 72 -4.16 -3.25 25.35
C GLY A 72 -4.96 -2.26 24.50
N ARG A 73 -4.31 -1.48 23.59
CA ARG A 73 -5.07 -0.60 22.68
C ARG A 73 -6.04 -1.37 21.78
N CYS A 74 -5.74 -2.63 21.47
CA CYS A 74 -6.55 -3.46 20.59
C CYS A 74 -7.79 -4.08 21.29
N GLU A 75 -7.93 -3.90 22.60
CA GLU A 75 -9.13 -4.30 23.36
C GLU A 75 -10.36 -3.45 22.95
N THR A 76 -10.13 -2.21 22.49
CA THR A 76 -11.21 -1.40 21.92
C THR A 76 -11.56 -1.89 20.52
N ALA A 77 -12.83 -2.17 20.31
CA ALA A 77 -13.33 -2.75 19.07
C ALA A 77 -12.92 -1.94 17.82
N ASN A 78 -12.35 -2.64 16.84
CA ASN A 78 -11.93 -2.10 15.54
C ASN A 78 -10.89 -0.96 15.59
N ILE A 79 -10.15 -0.77 16.68
CA ILE A 79 -8.99 0.14 16.68
C ILE A 79 -7.79 -0.50 15.97
N CYS A 80 -7.59 -1.80 16.16
CA CYS A 80 -6.64 -2.61 15.42
C CYS A 80 -7.35 -3.46 14.36
N GLY A 81 -6.59 -4.05 13.46
CA GLY A 81 -7.11 -5.06 12.53
C GLY A 81 -7.66 -6.30 13.26
N PRO A 82 -8.08 -7.33 12.52
CA PRO A 82 -8.55 -8.58 13.11
C PRO A 82 -7.57 -9.18 14.12
N SER A 83 -8.08 -9.85 15.15
CA SER A 83 -7.26 -10.48 16.19
C SER A 83 -6.23 -11.45 15.59
N GLY A 84 -4.99 -11.39 16.07
CA GLY A 84 -3.89 -12.20 15.57
C GLY A 84 -3.21 -11.65 14.30
N LEU A 85 -3.71 -10.56 13.72
CA LEU A 85 -3.12 -9.96 12.51
C LEU A 85 -1.74 -9.36 12.83
N ILE A 86 -0.73 -9.77 12.08
CA ILE A 86 0.63 -9.24 12.11
C ILE A 86 0.93 -8.60 10.75
N VAL A 87 0.90 -7.28 10.69
CA VAL A 87 1.23 -6.53 9.48
C VAL A 87 2.70 -6.16 9.49
N SER A 88 3.37 -6.38 8.38
CA SER A 88 4.78 -6.00 8.19
C SER A 88 4.98 -5.31 6.85
N THR A 89 6.04 -4.50 6.75
CA THR A 89 6.41 -3.82 5.51
C THR A 89 7.66 -4.42 4.90
N ARG A 90 7.73 -4.39 3.57
CA ARG A 90 8.89 -4.79 2.81
C ARG A 90 9.27 -3.68 1.84
N ALA A 91 10.52 -3.23 1.92
CA ALA A 91 11.08 -2.32 0.90
C ALA A 91 11.18 -3.04 -0.46
N SER A 92 10.97 -2.31 -1.53
CA SER A 92 11.03 -2.82 -2.89
C SER A 92 11.50 -1.74 -3.87
N GLN A 93 11.51 -2.06 -5.17
CA GLN A 93 11.76 -1.09 -6.22
C GLN A 93 10.54 -0.20 -6.52
N GLY A 94 9.32 -0.54 -6.04
CA GLY A 94 8.09 0.22 -6.23
C GLY A 94 7.01 -0.53 -7.00
N SER A 95 6.12 0.21 -7.67
CA SER A 95 4.83 -0.27 -8.18
C SER A 95 4.91 -1.53 -9.02
N VAL A 96 5.79 -1.60 -10.02
CA VAL A 96 5.91 -2.77 -10.91
C VAL A 96 6.36 -4.00 -10.11
N ALA A 97 7.40 -3.84 -9.28
CA ALA A 97 7.90 -4.92 -8.43
C ALA A 97 6.85 -5.42 -7.44
N ASN A 98 6.04 -4.52 -6.88
CA ASN A 98 4.98 -4.86 -5.93
C ASN A 98 3.87 -5.68 -6.57
N LEU A 99 3.41 -5.28 -7.76
CA LEU A 99 2.35 -6.00 -8.47
C LEU A 99 2.80 -7.39 -8.92
N LEU A 100 4.06 -7.54 -9.33
CA LEU A 100 4.63 -8.86 -9.64
C LEU A 100 4.77 -9.73 -8.38
N ALA A 101 5.15 -9.14 -7.24
CA ALA A 101 5.26 -9.86 -5.98
C ALA A 101 3.89 -10.32 -5.43
N VAL A 102 2.84 -9.49 -5.56
CA VAL A 102 1.45 -9.87 -5.22
C VAL A 102 0.98 -10.98 -6.16
N ASN A 103 1.16 -10.83 -7.47
CA ASN A 103 0.75 -11.83 -8.46
C ASN A 103 1.41 -13.20 -8.26
N SER A 104 2.63 -13.24 -7.75
CA SER A 104 3.35 -14.49 -7.46
C SER A 104 3.07 -15.06 -6.06
N GLY A 105 2.26 -14.39 -5.24
CA GLY A 105 2.01 -14.77 -3.84
C GLY A 105 3.22 -14.57 -2.91
N MET A 106 4.26 -13.85 -3.35
CA MET A 106 5.45 -13.56 -2.53
C MET A 106 5.14 -12.60 -1.38
N VAL A 107 4.16 -11.73 -1.54
CA VAL A 107 3.62 -10.82 -0.53
C VAL A 107 2.10 -10.80 -0.61
N THR A 108 1.44 -10.48 0.51
CA THR A 108 -0.01 -10.43 0.62
C THR A 108 -0.59 -9.20 -0.08
N SER A 109 0.13 -8.08 -0.04
CA SER A 109 -0.34 -6.82 -0.62
C SER A 109 0.82 -5.91 -1.03
N GLY A 110 0.50 -4.84 -1.74
CA GLY A 110 1.50 -3.85 -2.14
C GLY A 110 0.89 -2.48 -2.42
N ILE A 111 1.71 -1.44 -2.40
CA ILE A 111 1.31 -0.09 -2.80
C ILE A 111 1.79 0.13 -4.23
N ALA A 112 0.91 0.63 -5.11
CA ALA A 112 1.25 0.86 -6.51
C ALA A 112 0.46 2.06 -7.09
N GLN A 113 1.07 2.76 -8.04
CA GLN A 113 0.43 3.82 -8.80
C GLN A 113 -0.72 3.26 -9.65
N ALA A 114 -1.80 4.02 -9.77
CA ALA A 114 -3.00 3.61 -10.53
C ALA A 114 -2.72 3.36 -12.02
N ASP A 115 -1.82 4.11 -12.65
CA ASP A 115 -1.38 3.91 -14.04
C ASP A 115 -0.66 2.57 -14.22
N VAL A 116 0.18 2.19 -13.25
CA VAL A 116 0.91 0.91 -13.26
C VAL A 116 -0.05 -0.26 -13.01
N VAL A 117 -1.03 -0.09 -12.10
CA VAL A 117 -2.08 -1.09 -11.85
C VAL A 117 -2.92 -1.32 -13.10
N ALA A 118 -3.34 -0.25 -13.79
CA ALA A 118 -4.07 -0.35 -15.05
C ALA A 118 -3.26 -1.09 -16.12
N ALA A 119 -1.96 -0.77 -16.25
CA ALA A 119 -1.06 -1.47 -17.16
C ALA A 119 -0.91 -2.96 -16.84
N ALA A 120 -0.84 -3.32 -15.54
CA ALA A 120 -0.74 -4.71 -15.08
C ALA A 120 -2.00 -5.50 -15.41
N VAL A 121 -3.19 -4.95 -15.12
CA VAL A 121 -4.48 -5.58 -15.44
C VAL A 121 -4.65 -5.79 -16.94
N ALA A 122 -4.16 -4.84 -17.75
CA ALA A 122 -4.19 -4.93 -19.21
C ALA A 122 -3.06 -5.80 -19.82
N GLY A 123 -2.05 -6.21 -19.04
CA GLY A 123 -0.87 -6.92 -19.55
C GLY A 123 -0.01 -6.05 -20.48
N GLN A 124 0.07 -4.76 -20.21
CA GLN A 124 0.76 -3.78 -21.05
C GLN A 124 2.06 -3.27 -20.38
N GLY A 125 2.84 -2.49 -21.13
CA GLY A 125 4.07 -1.88 -20.62
C GLY A 125 5.03 -2.93 -20.04
N PRO A 126 5.45 -2.80 -18.76
CA PRO A 126 6.35 -3.75 -18.10
C PRO A 126 5.78 -5.17 -17.98
N PHE A 127 4.46 -5.33 -18.08
CA PHE A 127 3.76 -6.60 -17.87
C PHE A 127 3.51 -7.42 -19.16
N ARG A 128 4.03 -6.97 -20.31
CA ARG A 128 3.84 -7.69 -21.59
C ARG A 128 4.30 -9.15 -21.55
N LYS A 129 5.37 -9.45 -20.82
CA LYS A 129 5.88 -10.82 -20.67
C LYS A 129 5.05 -11.65 -19.69
N THR A 130 4.57 -11.03 -18.62
CA THR A 130 3.72 -11.66 -17.59
C THR A 130 2.31 -11.91 -18.12
N GLY A 131 1.83 -11.05 -19.03
CA GLY A 131 0.44 -11.00 -19.46
C GLY A 131 -0.44 -10.23 -18.47
N ALA A 132 -1.75 -10.25 -18.68
CA ALA A 132 -2.73 -9.56 -17.88
C ALA A 132 -2.87 -10.18 -16.47
N ILE A 133 -2.70 -9.39 -15.43
CA ILE A 133 -2.85 -9.81 -14.03
C ILE A 133 -4.29 -9.52 -13.58
N LYS A 134 -5.20 -10.46 -13.86
CA LYS A 134 -6.64 -10.27 -13.63
C LYS A 134 -7.09 -10.43 -12.18
N GLN A 135 -6.25 -10.99 -11.31
CA GLN A 135 -6.59 -11.23 -9.90
C GLN A 135 -6.28 -10.04 -8.99
N LEU A 136 -5.66 -8.97 -9.50
CA LEU A 136 -5.43 -7.78 -8.71
C LEU A 136 -6.76 -7.15 -8.26
N ARG A 137 -6.78 -6.74 -6.98
CA ARG A 137 -7.92 -6.04 -6.36
C ARG A 137 -7.42 -4.86 -5.55
N VAL A 138 -8.18 -3.78 -5.56
CA VAL A 138 -7.91 -2.59 -4.75
C VAL A 138 -8.49 -2.81 -3.35
N ILE A 139 -7.66 -2.62 -2.32
CA ILE A 139 -8.11 -2.52 -0.93
C ILE A 139 -8.61 -1.11 -0.67
N ALA A 140 -7.80 -0.09 -1.00
CA ALA A 140 -8.16 1.32 -0.88
C ALA A 140 -7.29 2.20 -1.78
N ASN A 141 -7.81 3.37 -2.18
CA ASN A 141 -7.02 4.50 -2.62
C ASN A 141 -6.46 5.19 -1.37
N LEU A 142 -5.14 5.37 -1.32
CA LEU A 142 -4.46 5.90 -0.14
C LEU A 142 -4.28 7.42 -0.19
N TYR A 143 -3.77 7.95 -1.29
CA TYR A 143 -3.49 9.38 -1.52
C TYR A 143 -3.07 9.65 -2.96
N GLY A 144 -3.08 10.93 -3.36
CA GLY A 144 -2.52 11.39 -4.63
C GLY A 144 -1.00 11.56 -4.57
N GLU A 145 -0.31 11.21 -5.63
CA GLU A 145 1.14 11.37 -5.82
C GLU A 145 1.40 12.31 -6.99
N ASP A 146 2.33 13.23 -6.81
CA ASP A 146 2.73 14.15 -7.87
C ASP A 146 3.98 13.67 -8.59
N LEU A 147 4.01 13.88 -9.89
CA LEU A 147 5.22 13.74 -10.68
C LEU A 147 6.11 14.97 -10.48
N HIS A 148 7.29 14.76 -9.92
CA HIS A 148 8.35 15.75 -9.82
C HIS A 148 9.36 15.53 -10.94
N LEU A 149 9.51 16.50 -11.83
CA LEU A 149 10.68 16.61 -12.68
C LEU A 149 11.58 17.68 -12.07
N ILE A 150 12.68 17.25 -11.47
CA ILE A 150 13.64 18.13 -10.82
C ILE A 150 14.92 18.20 -11.64
N ALA A 151 15.44 19.40 -11.89
CA ALA A 151 16.65 19.60 -12.68
C ALA A 151 17.68 20.42 -11.91
N ALA A 152 18.97 20.06 -12.04
CA ALA A 152 20.05 20.86 -11.50
C ALA A 152 20.02 22.27 -12.15
N LYS A 153 20.11 23.35 -11.37
CA LYS A 153 20.08 24.73 -11.91
C LYS A 153 21.11 24.96 -13.00
N LYS A 154 22.31 24.40 -12.83
CA LYS A 154 23.40 24.50 -13.80
C LYS A 154 23.11 23.81 -15.14
N SER A 155 22.13 22.90 -15.21
CA SER A 155 21.74 22.20 -16.44
C SER A 155 21.01 23.10 -17.43
N LYS A 156 20.45 24.23 -16.96
CA LYS A 156 19.65 25.20 -17.71
C LYS A 156 18.37 24.60 -18.33
N ILE A 157 17.89 23.48 -17.83
CA ILE A 157 16.63 22.86 -18.22
C ILE A 157 15.48 23.73 -17.67
N LYS A 158 14.52 24.10 -18.53
CA LYS A 158 13.35 24.91 -18.19
C LYS A 158 12.03 24.22 -18.58
N SER A 159 12.10 23.19 -19.39
CA SER A 159 10.95 22.44 -19.90
C SER A 159 11.32 20.99 -20.15
N VAL A 160 10.30 20.12 -20.31
CA VAL A 160 10.53 18.71 -20.69
C VAL A 160 11.28 18.59 -22.02
N ALA A 161 11.08 19.51 -22.96
CA ALA A 161 11.77 19.50 -24.25
C ALA A 161 13.29 19.63 -24.14
N ASP A 162 13.78 20.31 -23.08
CA ASP A 162 15.22 20.54 -22.84
C ASP A 162 15.95 19.32 -22.32
N LEU A 163 15.22 18.21 -22.06
CA LEU A 163 15.83 16.94 -21.64
C LEU A 163 16.64 16.26 -22.73
N ARG A 164 16.50 16.66 -24.01
CA ARG A 164 17.28 16.08 -25.11
C ARG A 164 18.77 16.30 -24.91
N GLY A 165 19.56 15.23 -25.05
CA GLY A 165 21.00 15.22 -24.82
C GLY A 165 21.41 15.27 -23.34
N LYS A 166 20.48 15.29 -22.39
CA LYS A 166 20.74 15.37 -20.96
C LYS A 166 20.83 13.99 -20.30
N ARG A 167 21.54 13.93 -19.17
CA ARG A 167 21.62 12.77 -18.28
C ARG A 167 20.42 12.80 -17.36
N VAL A 168 19.48 11.90 -17.55
CA VAL A 168 18.16 11.93 -16.89
C VAL A 168 17.91 10.63 -16.14
N SER A 169 17.68 10.73 -14.84
CA SER A 169 17.19 9.57 -14.08
C SER A 169 15.72 9.33 -14.34
N LEU A 170 15.42 8.11 -14.75
CA LEU A 170 14.07 7.57 -14.93
C LEU A 170 13.67 6.67 -13.75
N SER A 171 14.50 6.58 -12.69
CA SER A 171 14.36 5.65 -11.58
C SER A 171 14.51 4.17 -12.01
N THR A 172 14.48 3.25 -11.06
CA THR A 172 14.64 1.81 -11.34
C THR A 172 13.51 1.27 -12.22
N GLU A 173 13.80 0.27 -13.04
CA GLU A 173 12.80 -0.34 -13.97
C GLU A 173 11.62 -1.00 -13.24
N GLY A 174 11.79 -1.39 -11.97
CA GLY A 174 10.73 -1.91 -11.11
C GLY A 174 9.83 -0.85 -10.48
N SER A 175 10.08 0.46 -10.72
CA SER A 175 9.34 1.58 -10.11
C SER A 175 8.18 2.06 -10.98
N GLY A 176 7.18 2.65 -10.33
CA GLY A 176 6.13 3.39 -11.02
C GLY A 176 6.65 4.68 -11.64
N THR A 177 7.60 5.36 -11.00
CA THR A 177 8.28 6.53 -11.56
C THR A 177 8.86 6.25 -12.95
N ASN A 178 9.46 5.06 -13.17
CA ASN A 178 10.00 4.70 -14.49
C ASN A 178 8.90 4.64 -15.55
N VAL A 179 7.75 4.05 -15.20
CA VAL A 179 6.60 3.94 -16.11
C VAL A 179 6.08 5.32 -16.49
N THR A 180 5.80 6.17 -15.49
CA THR A 180 5.27 7.53 -15.71
C THR A 180 6.29 8.43 -16.43
N ALA A 181 7.59 8.36 -16.08
CA ALA A 181 8.65 9.11 -16.77
C ALA A 181 8.72 8.77 -18.26
N ARG A 182 8.64 7.47 -18.63
CA ARG A 182 8.60 7.04 -20.03
C ARG A 182 7.34 7.50 -20.75
N ALA A 183 6.18 7.50 -20.09
CA ALA A 183 4.95 8.03 -20.62
C ALA A 183 5.09 9.55 -20.93
N VAL A 184 5.68 10.33 -20.02
CA VAL A 184 5.99 11.74 -20.24
C VAL A 184 6.91 11.93 -21.44
N LEU A 185 8.06 11.23 -21.48
CA LEU A 185 9.01 11.34 -22.60
C LEU A 185 8.33 11.04 -23.94
N ALA A 186 7.53 9.97 -24.00
CA ALA A 186 6.77 9.59 -25.20
C ALA A 186 5.77 10.69 -25.60
N ALA A 187 5.04 11.27 -24.64
CA ALA A 187 4.06 12.34 -24.87
C ALA A 187 4.73 13.63 -25.40
N TYR A 188 5.97 13.90 -24.97
CA TYR A 188 6.78 15.02 -25.48
C TYR A 188 7.62 14.64 -26.71
N ARG A 189 7.42 13.44 -27.28
CA ARG A 189 8.13 12.93 -28.47
C ARG A 189 9.66 12.89 -28.27
N ILE A 190 10.09 12.52 -27.07
CA ILE A 190 11.50 12.31 -26.70
C ILE A 190 11.73 10.80 -26.67
N ALA A 191 12.50 10.30 -27.63
CA ALA A 191 12.89 8.90 -27.66
C ALA A 191 14.00 8.63 -26.63
N ASP A 192 14.08 7.41 -26.10
CA ASP A 192 15.13 7.01 -25.13
C ASP A 192 16.55 7.34 -25.62
N LYS A 193 16.82 7.12 -26.91
CA LYS A 193 18.11 7.47 -27.54
C LYS A 193 18.41 8.97 -27.58
N SER A 194 17.43 9.81 -27.30
CA SER A 194 17.58 11.29 -27.28
C SER A 194 18.00 11.84 -25.91
N ILE A 195 18.16 10.98 -24.91
CA ILE A 195 18.66 11.30 -23.57
C ILE A 195 19.77 10.32 -23.21
N VAL A 196 20.50 10.57 -22.11
CA VAL A 196 21.38 9.59 -21.47
C VAL A 196 20.62 9.09 -20.22
N PRO A 197 19.91 7.95 -20.29
CA PRO A 197 19.05 7.50 -19.21
C PRO A 197 19.89 6.92 -18.07
N ASN A 198 19.40 7.12 -16.84
CA ASN A 198 19.91 6.49 -15.63
C ASN A 198 18.78 5.74 -14.93
N TYR A 199 19.07 4.55 -14.38
CA TYR A 199 18.10 3.63 -13.75
C TYR A 199 18.49 3.30 -12.31
N ASP A 200 19.29 4.14 -11.67
CA ASP A 200 19.60 4.00 -10.26
C ASP A 200 18.37 4.24 -9.37
N SER A 201 18.44 3.84 -8.11
CA SER A 201 17.44 4.17 -7.09
C SER A 201 17.30 5.69 -6.92
N SER A 202 16.16 6.13 -6.41
CA SER A 202 15.85 7.57 -6.30
C SER A 202 16.83 8.32 -5.40
N ASP A 203 17.26 7.73 -4.28
CA ASP A 203 18.27 8.27 -3.39
C ASP A 203 19.62 8.45 -4.12
N LYS A 204 20.07 7.43 -4.84
CA LYS A 204 21.29 7.51 -5.64
C LYS A 204 21.19 8.54 -6.76
N ALA A 205 20.04 8.64 -7.42
CA ALA A 205 19.81 9.63 -8.46
C ALA A 205 19.87 11.07 -7.92
N VAL A 206 19.33 11.32 -6.71
CA VAL A 206 19.42 12.61 -6.02
C VAL A 206 20.88 12.97 -5.71
N ASP A 207 21.67 12.04 -5.17
CA ASP A 207 23.11 12.24 -4.94
C ASP A 207 23.86 12.57 -6.24
N LEU A 208 23.52 11.87 -7.34
CA LEU A 208 24.14 12.12 -8.65
C LEU A 208 23.73 13.48 -9.23
N LEU A 209 22.51 13.94 -8.98
CA LEU A 209 22.04 15.28 -9.35
C LEU A 209 22.83 16.36 -8.59
N GLN A 210 22.92 16.21 -7.27
CA GLN A 210 23.64 17.14 -6.38
C GLN A 210 25.12 17.24 -6.76
N THR A 211 25.76 16.12 -7.03
CA THR A 211 27.18 16.08 -7.45
C THR A 211 27.40 16.43 -8.93
N GLY A 212 26.33 16.72 -9.68
CA GLY A 212 26.38 17.13 -11.09
C GLY A 212 26.71 16.03 -12.08
N LYS A 213 26.51 14.79 -11.68
CA LYS A 213 26.62 13.61 -12.56
C LYS A 213 25.31 13.33 -13.30
N LEU A 214 24.17 13.89 -12.84
CA LEU A 214 22.90 13.93 -13.53
C LEU A 214 22.47 15.39 -13.77
N ASP A 215 21.65 15.59 -14.79
CA ASP A 215 21.08 16.89 -15.16
C ASP A 215 19.64 17.04 -14.70
N ALA A 216 18.87 15.93 -14.66
CA ALA A 216 17.48 15.89 -14.19
C ALA A 216 17.13 14.52 -13.60
N VAL A 217 16.10 14.51 -12.74
CA VAL A 217 15.56 13.32 -12.09
C VAL A 217 14.03 13.38 -12.16
N PHE A 218 13.40 12.29 -12.58
CA PHE A 218 11.97 12.06 -12.38
C PHE A 218 11.73 11.37 -11.05
N PHE A 219 10.68 11.79 -10.34
CA PHE A 219 10.22 11.17 -9.10
C PHE A 219 8.70 11.29 -8.99
N VAL A 220 8.00 10.19 -8.69
CA VAL A 220 6.58 10.19 -8.34
C VAL A 220 6.44 9.85 -6.87
N GLY A 221 5.70 10.67 -6.14
CA GLY A 221 5.47 10.45 -4.72
C GLY A 221 4.54 11.49 -4.09
N GLY A 222 4.09 11.21 -2.88
CA GLY A 222 3.24 12.12 -2.12
C GLY A 222 3.98 13.39 -1.73
N THR A 223 3.35 14.50 -2.02
CA THR A 223 3.91 15.85 -1.83
C THR A 223 3.63 16.40 -0.41
N PRO A 224 4.62 16.98 0.29
CA PRO A 224 6.02 17.18 -0.10
C PRO A 224 6.90 15.92 0.02
N VAL A 225 7.86 15.75 -0.91
CA VAL A 225 8.82 14.65 -0.94
C VAL A 225 10.07 15.02 -0.15
N ASN A 226 10.33 14.36 0.97
CA ASN A 226 11.49 14.64 1.84
C ASN A 226 12.82 14.50 1.12
N LEU A 227 12.93 13.52 0.23
CA LEU A 227 14.16 13.26 -0.53
C LEU A 227 14.55 14.44 -1.42
N LEU A 228 13.59 15.22 -1.90
CA LEU A 228 13.82 16.35 -2.79
C LEU A 228 13.99 17.69 -2.04
N GLN A 229 13.51 17.77 -0.81
CA GLN A 229 13.48 18.99 -0.01
C GLN A 229 14.86 19.67 0.10
N PRO A 230 15.97 18.98 0.47
CA PRO A 230 17.26 19.63 0.60
C PRO A 230 17.76 20.28 -0.70
N LEU A 231 17.52 19.65 -1.85
CA LEU A 231 17.94 20.19 -3.14
C LEU A 231 17.25 21.50 -3.50
N LEU A 232 16.00 21.63 -3.07
CA LEU A 232 15.15 22.81 -3.32
C LEU A 232 15.43 23.93 -2.29
N ASP A 233 15.66 23.58 -1.02
CA ASP A 233 16.00 24.51 0.05
C ASP A 233 17.39 25.14 -0.17
N GLU A 234 18.36 24.36 -0.61
CA GLU A 234 19.72 24.82 -0.94
C GLU A 234 19.79 25.51 -2.30
N ASP A 235 18.67 25.61 -3.02
CA ASP A 235 18.55 26.25 -4.31
C ASP A 235 19.52 25.68 -5.40
N VAL A 236 19.92 24.41 -5.26
CA VAL A 236 20.79 23.71 -6.21
C VAL A 236 20.04 23.09 -7.37
N ALA A 237 18.72 22.90 -7.21
CA ALA A 237 17.84 22.35 -8.23
C ALA A 237 16.53 23.13 -8.30
N VAL A 238 15.77 22.89 -9.37
CA VAL A 238 14.45 23.51 -9.63
C VAL A 238 13.46 22.46 -10.10
N LEU A 239 12.18 22.66 -9.78
CA LEU A 239 11.09 21.88 -10.35
C LEU A 239 10.79 22.38 -11.77
N ILE A 240 10.62 21.45 -12.71
CA ILE A 240 10.33 21.73 -14.11
C ILE A 240 8.86 21.41 -14.38
N PRO A 241 8.09 22.36 -14.96
CA PRO A 241 6.68 22.16 -15.22
C PRO A 241 6.42 21.14 -16.34
N ILE A 242 5.31 20.42 -16.21
CA ILE A 242 4.75 19.50 -17.21
C ILE A 242 3.55 20.21 -17.84
N THR A 243 3.72 20.85 -18.99
CA THR A 243 2.71 21.74 -19.59
C THR A 243 2.62 21.60 -21.11
N GLY A 244 1.70 22.35 -21.72
CA GLY A 244 1.57 22.46 -23.17
C GLY A 244 1.01 21.21 -23.84
N ASP A 245 1.28 21.04 -25.14
CA ASP A 245 0.73 19.96 -25.95
C ASP A 245 1.24 18.57 -25.52
N GLY A 246 2.41 18.51 -24.89
CA GLY A 246 2.91 17.28 -24.28
C GLY A 246 1.99 16.80 -23.15
N LEU A 247 1.59 17.68 -22.25
CA LEU A 247 0.63 17.38 -21.20
C LEU A 247 -0.71 16.91 -21.77
N LYS A 248 -1.27 17.61 -22.77
CA LYS A 248 -2.54 17.20 -23.40
C LYS A 248 -2.47 15.77 -23.96
N ARG A 249 -1.37 15.43 -24.66
CA ARG A 249 -1.15 14.08 -25.20
C ARG A 249 -0.98 13.04 -24.10
N LEU A 250 -0.28 13.38 -22.99
CA LEU A 250 -0.10 12.51 -21.85
C LEU A 250 -1.45 12.15 -21.24
N LEU A 251 -2.27 13.15 -20.90
CA LEU A 251 -3.59 12.93 -20.26
C LEU A 251 -4.57 12.19 -21.18
N ALA A 252 -4.50 12.42 -22.51
CA ALA A 252 -5.33 11.69 -23.45
C ALA A 252 -4.96 10.19 -23.56
N LYS A 253 -3.70 9.85 -23.28
CA LYS A 253 -3.20 8.47 -23.39
C LYS A 253 -3.23 7.71 -22.05
N GLU A 254 -3.05 8.42 -20.96
CA GLU A 254 -2.96 7.86 -19.60
C GLU A 254 -4.13 8.42 -18.75
N PRO A 255 -5.33 7.82 -18.83
CA PRO A 255 -6.53 8.35 -18.18
C PRO A 255 -6.51 8.32 -16.65
N THR A 256 -5.57 7.59 -16.05
CA THR A 256 -5.34 7.56 -14.61
C THR A 256 -4.49 8.73 -14.10
N LEU A 257 -3.87 9.48 -15.02
CA LEU A 257 -3.16 10.71 -14.68
C LEU A 257 -4.11 11.91 -14.76
N THR A 258 -3.96 12.84 -13.82
CA THR A 258 -4.72 14.10 -13.80
C THR A 258 -3.77 15.29 -13.79
N ALA A 259 -4.17 16.41 -14.41
CA ALA A 259 -3.43 17.66 -14.29
C ALA A 259 -3.50 18.16 -12.84
N HIS A 260 -2.36 18.54 -12.29
CA HIS A 260 -2.24 19.02 -10.91
C HIS A 260 -1.23 20.16 -10.83
N THR A 261 -1.28 20.96 -9.75
CA THR A 261 -0.32 22.02 -9.47
C THR A 261 0.24 21.83 -8.08
N ILE A 262 1.54 21.59 -7.95
CA ILE A 262 2.25 21.65 -6.68
C ILE A 262 2.17 23.09 -6.18
N ALA A 263 1.51 23.33 -5.05
CA ALA A 263 1.20 24.67 -4.56
C ALA A 263 2.48 25.46 -4.21
N LYS A 264 2.42 26.78 -4.35
CA LYS A 264 3.47 27.67 -3.86
C LYS A 264 3.71 27.44 -2.37
N GLY A 265 4.97 27.35 -1.97
CA GLY A 265 5.35 27.18 -0.57
C GLY A 265 5.37 25.73 -0.08
N THR A 266 4.97 24.75 -0.90
CA THR A 266 5.09 23.32 -0.57
C THR A 266 6.55 22.95 -0.28
N TYR A 267 7.48 23.52 -1.03
CA TYR A 267 8.93 23.40 -0.88
C TYR A 267 9.55 24.77 -0.58
N GLY A 268 9.24 25.34 0.58
CA GLY A 268 9.79 26.63 0.99
C GLY A 268 9.45 27.77 0.02
N ASN A 269 10.45 28.36 -0.63
CA ASN A 269 10.27 29.48 -1.55
C ASN A 269 9.97 29.08 -3.02
N VAL A 270 9.79 27.79 -3.29
CA VAL A 270 9.48 27.31 -4.65
C VAL A 270 8.10 27.85 -5.09
N PRO A 271 7.99 28.47 -6.29
CA PRO A 271 6.69 28.91 -6.82
C PRO A 271 5.79 27.70 -7.12
N ALA A 272 4.51 27.97 -7.40
CA ALA A 272 3.61 26.94 -7.89
C ALA A 272 4.11 26.33 -9.21
N VAL A 273 4.02 25.01 -9.35
CA VAL A 273 4.53 24.26 -10.51
C VAL A 273 3.47 23.30 -11.03
N ASP A 274 3.10 23.46 -12.29
CA ASP A 274 2.15 22.56 -12.95
C ASP A 274 2.80 21.22 -13.25
N THR A 275 2.08 20.14 -12.94
CA THR A 275 2.52 18.75 -13.11
C THR A 275 1.31 17.84 -13.38
N VAL A 276 1.50 16.55 -13.21
CA VAL A 276 0.44 15.54 -13.17
C VAL A 276 0.47 14.80 -11.85
N SER A 277 -0.72 14.35 -11.43
CA SER A 277 -0.91 13.51 -10.25
C SER A 277 -1.49 12.16 -10.64
N VAL A 278 -1.20 11.14 -9.83
CA VAL A 278 -1.71 9.78 -9.93
C VAL A 278 -2.05 9.26 -8.53
N ASP A 279 -3.07 8.41 -8.41
CA ASP A 279 -3.42 7.83 -7.13
C ASP A 279 -2.46 6.70 -6.71
N ALA A 280 -2.07 6.66 -5.45
CA ALA A 280 -1.42 5.54 -4.79
C ALA A 280 -2.47 4.55 -4.29
N LEU A 281 -2.52 3.36 -4.85
CA LEU A 281 -3.49 2.31 -4.53
C LEU A 281 -2.86 1.25 -3.64
N TRP A 282 -3.58 0.79 -2.64
CA TRP A 282 -3.26 -0.41 -1.88
C TRP A 282 -3.90 -1.62 -2.55
N ILE A 283 -3.07 -2.54 -3.02
CA ILE A 283 -3.45 -3.66 -3.89
C ILE A 283 -3.20 -4.98 -3.18
N THR A 284 -4.08 -5.96 -3.45
CA THR A 284 -3.95 -7.35 -3.02
C THR A 284 -4.43 -8.30 -4.12
N ASP A 285 -4.35 -9.61 -3.87
CA ASP A 285 -4.93 -10.64 -4.72
C ASP A 285 -6.40 -10.88 -4.36
N ALA A 286 -7.22 -11.28 -5.33
CA ALA A 286 -8.64 -11.58 -5.14
C ALA A 286 -8.90 -12.78 -4.21
N SER A 287 -7.90 -13.63 -3.97
CA SER A 287 -8.01 -14.81 -3.11
C SER A 287 -7.86 -14.51 -1.62
N GLU A 288 -7.48 -13.29 -1.24
CA GLU A 288 -7.40 -12.91 0.17
C GLU A 288 -8.78 -13.01 0.85
N PRO A 289 -8.87 -13.41 2.12
CA PRO A 289 -10.15 -13.58 2.79
C PRO A 289 -10.94 -12.27 2.92
N ASP A 290 -12.20 -12.26 2.51
CA ASP A 290 -13.08 -11.09 2.55
C ASP A 290 -13.17 -10.45 3.94
N ASN A 291 -13.33 -11.27 4.98
CA ASN A 291 -13.43 -10.80 6.35
C ASN A 291 -12.12 -10.17 6.86
N LEU A 292 -10.97 -10.62 6.35
CA LEU A 292 -9.67 -10.03 6.68
C LEU A 292 -9.58 -8.61 6.13
N ILE A 293 -9.83 -8.43 4.83
CA ILE A 293 -9.76 -7.11 4.19
C ILE A 293 -10.83 -6.17 4.73
N TYR A 294 -12.05 -6.66 4.97
CA TYR A 294 -13.12 -5.88 5.62
C TYR A 294 -12.71 -5.41 7.02
N GLY A 295 -12.15 -6.29 7.85
CA GLY A 295 -11.69 -5.96 9.20
C GLY A 295 -10.51 -4.98 9.22
N ILE A 296 -9.58 -5.10 8.27
CA ILE A 296 -8.49 -4.15 8.05
C ILE A 296 -9.05 -2.75 7.77
N LEU A 297 -10.03 -2.62 6.88
CA LEU A 297 -10.62 -1.32 6.54
C LEU A 297 -11.44 -0.73 7.69
N LYS A 298 -12.14 -1.57 8.47
CA LYS A 298 -12.83 -1.10 9.69
C LYS A 298 -11.86 -0.47 10.69
N ALA A 299 -10.68 -1.05 10.86
CA ALA A 299 -9.65 -0.49 11.72
C ALA A 299 -9.02 0.76 11.09
N LEU A 300 -8.69 0.72 9.80
CA LEU A 300 -8.07 1.83 9.08
C LEU A 300 -8.91 3.11 9.18
N TYR A 301 -10.22 3.00 8.91
CA TYR A 301 -11.14 4.14 8.92
C TYR A 301 -11.87 4.34 10.26
N ASN A 302 -11.40 3.71 11.33
CA ASN A 302 -11.94 3.97 12.66
C ASN A 302 -11.67 5.43 13.05
N PRO A 303 -12.68 6.20 13.50
CA PRO A 303 -12.52 7.59 13.91
C PRO A 303 -11.41 7.80 14.95
N ALA A 304 -11.20 6.85 15.87
CA ALA A 304 -10.15 6.94 16.89
C ALA A 304 -8.71 6.89 16.30
N ASN A 305 -8.56 6.33 15.08
CA ASN A 305 -7.28 6.29 14.38
C ASN A 305 -6.99 7.54 13.53
N ARG A 306 -8.00 8.42 13.36
CA ARG A 306 -7.89 9.59 12.49
C ARG A 306 -6.72 10.50 12.86
N GLY A 307 -6.48 10.73 14.16
CA GLY A 307 -5.36 11.57 14.63
C GLY A 307 -4.00 11.03 14.21
N VAL A 308 -3.80 9.70 14.28
CA VAL A 308 -2.56 9.04 13.83
C VAL A 308 -2.40 9.17 12.31
N LEU A 309 -3.46 8.97 11.55
CA LEU A 309 -3.44 9.07 10.10
C LEU A 309 -3.16 10.51 9.62
N GLN A 310 -3.72 11.51 10.29
CA GLN A 310 -3.55 12.93 9.93
C GLN A 310 -2.25 13.55 10.44
N SER A 311 -1.58 12.97 11.42
CA SER A 311 -0.27 13.44 11.92
C SER A 311 0.87 13.18 10.91
N GLY A 312 0.63 12.38 9.87
CA GLY A 312 1.57 12.11 8.79
C GLY A 312 1.75 13.32 7.86
N ARG A 313 2.90 13.36 7.14
CA ARG A 313 3.27 14.48 6.24
C ARG A 313 2.37 14.62 5.00
N LEU A 314 1.53 13.64 4.68
CA LEU A 314 0.66 13.65 3.50
C LEU A 314 -0.65 14.46 3.71
N GLY A 315 -0.80 15.08 4.87
CA GLY A 315 -1.87 16.05 5.14
C GLY A 315 -3.28 15.46 5.25
N SER A 316 -4.29 16.33 5.16
CA SER A 316 -5.71 16.00 5.41
C SER A 316 -6.34 15.08 4.35
N HIS A 317 -5.73 14.93 3.18
CA HIS A 317 -6.23 14.06 2.08
C HIS A 317 -5.67 12.64 2.14
N PHE A 318 -4.80 12.36 3.11
CA PHE A 318 -4.27 11.02 3.33
C PHE A 318 -5.36 10.12 3.92
N LEU A 319 -5.64 9.01 3.24
CA LEU A 319 -6.65 8.02 3.66
C LEU A 319 -8.03 8.64 3.95
N ASP A 320 -8.47 9.57 3.11
CA ASP A 320 -9.82 10.08 3.19
C ASP A 320 -10.82 8.99 2.79
N LEU A 321 -11.82 8.74 3.66
CA LEU A 321 -12.84 7.70 3.43
C LEU A 321 -13.61 7.96 2.12
N ALA A 322 -13.92 9.22 1.81
CA ALA A 322 -14.70 9.57 0.62
C ALA A 322 -13.95 9.25 -0.68
N SER A 323 -12.62 9.31 -0.67
CA SER A 323 -11.77 8.97 -1.81
C SER A 323 -11.29 7.52 -1.81
N GLY A 324 -11.47 6.79 -0.70
CA GLY A 324 -10.91 5.43 -0.52
C GLY A 324 -11.33 4.40 -1.57
N ALA A 325 -12.49 4.59 -2.19
CA ALA A 325 -12.99 3.74 -3.29
C ALA A 325 -13.10 4.50 -4.62
N LYS A 326 -12.57 5.75 -4.70
CA LYS A 326 -12.70 6.61 -5.87
C LYS A 326 -11.86 6.08 -7.04
N ASP A 327 -12.45 6.15 -8.24
CA ASP A 327 -11.79 5.98 -9.55
C ASP A 327 -10.91 4.72 -9.71
N ALA A 328 -11.21 3.66 -8.95
CA ALA A 328 -10.56 2.38 -9.13
C ALA A 328 -10.98 1.77 -10.50
N THR A 329 -10.13 1.95 -11.51
CA THR A 329 -10.27 1.24 -12.81
C THR A 329 -10.11 -0.27 -12.63
N THR A 330 -9.47 -0.67 -11.55
CA THR A 330 -9.33 -2.06 -11.08
C THR A 330 -10.40 -2.35 -10.03
N PRO A 331 -11.08 -3.51 -10.08
CA PRO A 331 -12.13 -3.84 -9.11
C PRO A 331 -11.65 -3.79 -7.66
N LEU A 332 -12.51 -3.30 -6.77
CA LEU A 332 -12.29 -3.43 -5.33
C LEU A 332 -12.26 -4.91 -4.94
N HIS A 333 -11.48 -5.23 -3.90
CA HIS A 333 -11.59 -6.52 -3.21
C HIS A 333 -13.00 -6.67 -2.62
N SER A 334 -13.56 -7.89 -2.60
CA SER A 334 -14.94 -8.11 -2.12
C SER A 334 -15.15 -7.63 -0.67
N GLY A 335 -14.17 -7.84 0.22
CA GLY A 335 -14.18 -7.29 1.57
C GLY A 335 -14.13 -5.77 1.60
N ALA A 336 -13.39 -5.14 0.67
CA ALA A 336 -13.34 -3.68 0.53
C ALA A 336 -14.65 -3.13 -0.04
N LEU A 337 -15.19 -3.78 -1.07
CA LEU A 337 -16.48 -3.40 -1.65
C LEU A 337 -17.60 -3.43 -0.60
N ARG A 338 -17.63 -4.48 0.23
CA ARG A 338 -18.57 -4.58 1.36
C ARG A 338 -18.40 -3.40 2.31
N PHE A 339 -17.18 -3.10 2.75
CA PHE A 339 -16.89 -1.99 3.66
C PHE A 339 -17.35 -0.65 3.10
N PHE A 340 -16.93 -0.31 1.87
CA PHE A 340 -17.27 0.98 1.25
C PHE A 340 -18.76 1.09 0.90
N THR A 341 -19.44 -0.02 0.65
CA THR A 341 -20.92 -0.03 0.48
C THR A 341 -21.64 0.26 1.80
N GLU A 342 -21.23 -0.39 2.90
CA GLU A 342 -21.77 -0.13 4.24
C GLU A 342 -21.48 1.30 4.72
N ALA A 343 -20.35 1.87 4.33
CA ALA A 343 -19.98 3.26 4.60
C ALA A 343 -20.69 4.28 3.70
N GLY A 344 -21.50 3.84 2.72
CA GLY A 344 -22.26 4.72 1.80
C GLY A 344 -21.40 5.38 0.71
N ILE A 345 -20.14 4.95 0.52
CA ILE A 345 -19.22 5.48 -0.49
C ILE A 345 -19.48 4.86 -1.87
N VAL A 346 -19.74 3.55 -1.90
CA VAL A 346 -20.09 2.82 -3.11
C VAL A 346 -21.58 2.49 -3.08
N LYS A 347 -22.31 2.85 -4.15
CA LYS A 347 -23.72 2.46 -4.26
C LYS A 347 -23.83 0.95 -4.49
N PRO A 348 -24.76 0.25 -3.83
CA PRO A 348 -25.04 -1.15 -4.15
C PRO A 348 -25.36 -1.27 -5.65
N ALA A 349 -24.70 -2.18 -6.35
CA ALA A 349 -25.08 -2.49 -7.72
C ALA A 349 -26.55 -2.87 -7.73
N GLN A 350 -27.39 -2.15 -8.49
CA GLN A 350 -28.77 -2.58 -8.73
C GLN A 350 -28.68 -4.00 -9.29
N LYS A 351 -29.24 -4.99 -8.59
CA LYS A 351 -29.41 -6.34 -9.13
C LYS A 351 -30.13 -6.18 -10.46
N ALA A 352 -29.44 -6.44 -11.56
CA ALA A 352 -30.10 -6.56 -12.85
C ALA A 352 -31.22 -7.57 -12.66
N ALA A 353 -32.46 -7.14 -12.82
CA ALA A 353 -33.61 -8.01 -12.77
C ALA A 353 -33.36 -9.10 -13.83
N LEU A 354 -33.18 -10.34 -13.39
CA LEU A 354 -33.17 -11.48 -14.30
C LEU A 354 -34.43 -11.41 -15.12
N PRO A 355 -34.42 -11.45 -16.46
CA PRO A 355 -35.60 -11.49 -17.27
C PRO A 355 -36.41 -12.72 -16.84
N ALA A 356 -37.68 -12.49 -16.52
CA ALA A 356 -38.60 -13.55 -16.13
C ALA A 356 -38.54 -14.65 -17.19
N SER A 357 -38.19 -15.87 -16.78
CA SER A 357 -38.21 -17.06 -17.60
C SER A 357 -39.65 -17.22 -18.14
N ASN A 358 -39.82 -16.99 -19.45
CA ASN A 358 -41.05 -17.31 -20.15
C ASN A 358 -41.34 -18.82 -19.99
N ALA A 359 -42.22 -19.14 -19.10
CA ALA A 359 -42.80 -20.49 -19.00
C ALA A 359 -43.40 -20.87 -20.35
N ILE A 360 -42.79 -21.79 -21.04
CA ILE A 360 -43.31 -22.39 -22.25
C ILE A 360 -44.59 -23.13 -21.85
N ARG A 361 -45.76 -22.55 -22.21
CA ARG A 361 -47.03 -23.28 -22.20
C ARG A 361 -46.91 -24.36 -23.28
N LYS A 362 -46.91 -25.61 -22.85
CA LYS A 362 -47.22 -26.73 -23.71
C LYS A 362 -48.73 -26.75 -23.99
N SER A 363 -49.11 -26.59 -25.21
CA SER A 363 -50.38 -27.05 -25.80
C SER A 363 -50.16 -28.35 -26.53
#